data_c031a11489f6eb887006cff39dc5178d
#
_entry.id   c031a11489f6eb887006cff39dc5178d
#
_cell.length_a   1.000
_cell.length_b   1.000
_cell.length_c   1.000
_cell.angle_alpha   90.00
_cell.angle_beta   90.00
_cell.angle_gamma   90.00
#
_symmetry.space_group_name_H-M   'P 1'
#
loop_
_entity.id
_entity.type
_entity.pdbx_description
1 polymer ?
#
loop_
_entity_poly.entity_id
_entity_poly.type
_entity_poly.pdbx_seq_one_letter_code
_entity_poly.pdbx_strand_id
1 'polypeptide(L)'
;MTGEKAPSTMRSLERSIDVLEVLESAGRPLRLAEVASLTDLHIATAQRILSVLESRNRVERDEFGYRAGVNLIFGANAYLTTSPLVAAARPVLQELAERTGLTASLFVRTGWHRAVVARVDGTRPIHYQLPIGARLPLHLGAGKTLAASMSAEEFAAFVASADLSSDATGNPVQPEALRSDLEVIRQQGFQVARNERQIGSMSISAPVRRLKDRETVGAVTIGAAVEDVSQSDVENLSIEVRRAAAAIRVP
;
A
#
# COMPACT_ATOMS: atom_id res chain seq x y z
N MET A 1 7.54 23.53 -28.01
CA MET A 1 6.23 22.89 -27.90
C MET A 1 5.62 23.38 -26.61
N THR A 2 4.59 24.21 -26.72
CA THR A 2 3.92 24.90 -25.61
C THR A 2 3.05 23.89 -24.86
N GLY A 3 3.43 23.53 -23.64
CA GLY A 3 2.62 22.71 -22.77
C GLY A 3 1.29 23.42 -22.47
N GLU A 4 0.21 22.82 -22.91
CA GLU A 4 -1.16 23.25 -22.66
C GLU A 4 -1.42 23.22 -21.15
N LYS A 5 -1.55 24.38 -20.53
CA LYS A 5 -1.91 24.51 -19.11
C LYS A 5 -3.31 23.95 -18.92
N ALA A 6 -3.43 22.88 -18.14
CA ALA A 6 -4.72 22.34 -17.73
C ALA A 6 -5.69 23.43 -17.25
N PRO A 7 -6.99 23.35 -17.57
CA PRO A 7 -7.97 24.38 -17.20
C PRO A 7 -7.99 24.58 -15.68
N SER A 8 -8.21 25.82 -15.24
CA SER A 8 -8.12 26.23 -13.82
C SER A 8 -8.96 25.39 -12.85
N THR A 9 -10.07 24.84 -13.33
CA THR A 9 -10.99 23.97 -12.57
C THR A 9 -10.37 22.60 -12.24
N MET A 10 -9.62 22.00 -13.17
CA MET A 10 -8.91 20.73 -12.94
C MET A 10 -7.82 20.89 -11.89
N ARG A 11 -7.05 21.96 -11.98
CA ARG A 11 -6.00 22.28 -10.99
C ARG A 11 -6.55 22.49 -9.57
N SER A 12 -7.74 23.05 -9.44
CA SER A 12 -8.39 23.21 -8.12
C SER A 12 -8.82 21.87 -7.53
N LEU A 13 -9.27 20.94 -8.38
CA LEU A 13 -9.62 19.58 -7.96
C LEU A 13 -8.36 18.78 -7.53
N GLU A 14 -7.30 18.83 -8.31
CA GLU A 14 -6.01 18.21 -7.99
C GLU A 14 -5.52 18.68 -6.62
N ARG A 15 -5.45 19.98 -6.39
CA ARG A 15 -5.06 20.57 -5.10
C ARG A 15 -5.93 20.13 -3.93
N SER A 16 -7.22 19.90 -4.17
CA SER A 16 -8.13 19.43 -3.11
C SER A 16 -7.86 17.96 -2.77
N ILE A 17 -7.47 17.16 -3.75
CA ILE A 17 -7.03 15.78 -3.55
C ILE A 17 -5.70 15.77 -2.79
N ASP A 18 -4.73 16.59 -3.20
CA ASP A 18 -3.43 16.70 -2.51
C ASP A 18 -3.59 17.03 -1.01
N VAL A 19 -4.50 17.96 -0.69
CA VAL A 19 -4.81 18.31 0.71
C VAL A 19 -5.39 17.12 1.49
N LEU A 20 -6.29 16.34 0.88
CA LEU A 20 -6.82 15.12 1.52
C LEU A 20 -5.73 14.07 1.74
N GLU A 21 -4.91 13.81 0.72
CA GLU A 21 -3.82 12.83 0.79
C GLU A 21 -2.79 13.14 1.88
N VAL A 22 -2.47 14.44 2.05
CA VAL A 22 -1.58 14.91 3.12
C VAL A 22 -2.19 14.63 4.50
N LEU A 23 -3.48 14.91 4.71
CA LEU A 23 -4.16 14.65 5.97
C LEU A 23 -4.32 13.15 6.26
N GLU A 24 -4.60 12.34 5.23
CA GLU A 24 -4.72 10.88 5.34
C GLU A 24 -3.37 10.23 5.71
N SER A 25 -2.27 10.82 5.27
CA SER A 25 -0.92 10.28 5.47
C SER A 25 -0.26 10.75 6.77
N ALA A 26 -0.72 11.84 7.37
CA ALA A 26 -0.03 12.51 8.48
C ALA A 26 -0.05 11.75 9.80
N GLY A 27 -1.03 10.85 10.03
CA GLY A 27 -1.19 10.11 11.28
C GLY A 27 -1.48 10.97 12.54
N ARG A 28 -1.60 12.30 12.36
CA ARG A 28 -1.90 13.29 13.40
C ARG A 28 -2.62 14.49 12.79
N PRO A 29 -3.30 15.31 13.60
CA PRO A 29 -3.80 16.61 13.12
C PRO A 29 -2.66 17.51 12.61
N LEU A 30 -2.91 18.27 11.54
CA LEU A 30 -1.99 19.23 10.95
C LEU A 30 -2.53 20.65 11.08
N ARG A 31 -1.69 21.61 11.42
CA ARG A 31 -2.04 23.02 11.41
C ARG A 31 -2.12 23.53 9.96
N LEU A 32 -2.89 24.59 9.74
CA LEU A 32 -3.06 25.21 8.41
C LEU A 32 -1.74 25.48 7.70
N ALA A 33 -0.74 26.01 8.41
CA ALA A 33 0.57 26.30 7.84
C ALA A 33 1.32 25.03 7.40
N GLU A 34 1.17 23.91 8.13
CA GLU A 34 1.76 22.63 7.76
C GLU A 34 1.10 22.06 6.52
N VAL A 35 -0.25 22.09 6.45
CA VAL A 35 -0.98 21.66 5.24
C VAL A 35 -0.54 22.48 4.02
N ALA A 36 -0.47 23.81 4.16
CA ALA A 36 -0.04 24.70 3.09
C ALA A 36 1.39 24.38 2.60
N SER A 37 2.31 24.14 3.54
CA SER A 37 3.71 23.79 3.24
C SER A 37 3.82 22.43 2.55
N LEU A 38 3.14 21.41 3.06
CA LEU A 38 3.19 20.04 2.53
C LEU A 38 2.55 19.88 1.15
N THR A 39 1.61 20.79 0.80
CA THR A 39 0.93 20.80 -0.50
C THR A 39 1.47 21.86 -1.48
N ASP A 40 2.51 22.60 -1.10
CA ASP A 40 3.05 23.74 -1.86
C ASP A 40 1.95 24.75 -2.24
N LEU A 41 1.01 25.00 -1.33
CA LEU A 41 -0.09 25.95 -1.53
C LEU A 41 0.11 27.23 -0.72
N HIS A 42 -0.34 28.34 -1.28
CA HIS A 42 -0.50 29.54 -0.49
C HIS A 42 -1.53 29.33 0.62
N ILE A 43 -1.26 29.82 1.84
CA ILE A 43 -2.10 29.62 3.06
C ILE A 43 -3.59 29.91 2.80
N ALA A 44 -3.90 31.02 2.09
CA ALA A 44 -5.28 31.38 1.77
C ALA A 44 -5.97 30.35 0.85
N THR A 45 -5.22 29.70 -0.04
CA THR A 45 -5.74 28.64 -0.91
C THR A 45 -6.01 27.38 -0.13
N ALA A 46 -5.04 26.94 0.67
CA ALA A 46 -5.20 25.79 1.57
C ALA A 46 -6.40 25.96 2.49
N GLN A 47 -6.57 27.13 3.10
CA GLN A 47 -7.71 27.42 3.98
C GLN A 47 -9.04 27.33 3.24
N ARG A 48 -9.16 27.88 2.02
CA ARG A 48 -10.40 27.77 1.23
C ARG A 48 -10.74 26.33 0.88
N ILE A 49 -9.75 25.52 0.51
CA ILE A 49 -9.93 24.09 0.22
C ILE A 49 -10.39 23.37 1.50
N LEU A 50 -9.69 23.57 2.61
CA LEU A 50 -10.03 22.96 3.92
C LEU A 50 -11.45 23.33 4.35
N SER A 51 -11.87 24.60 4.21
CA SER A 51 -13.24 25.01 4.54
C SER A 51 -14.30 24.29 3.70
N VAL A 52 -14.05 24.05 2.42
CA VAL A 52 -14.96 23.28 1.56
C VAL A 52 -14.99 21.81 2.00
N LEU A 53 -13.83 21.21 2.27
CA LEU A 53 -13.76 19.81 2.72
C LEU A 53 -14.39 19.61 4.09
N GLU A 54 -14.24 20.58 5.00
CA GLU A 54 -14.86 20.60 6.33
C GLU A 54 -16.39 20.69 6.23
N SER A 55 -16.92 21.58 5.37
CA SER A 55 -18.37 21.68 5.13
C SER A 55 -18.98 20.39 4.55
N ARG A 56 -18.17 19.50 4.02
CA ARG A 56 -18.55 18.18 3.49
C ARG A 56 -18.20 17.03 4.44
N ASN A 57 -17.74 17.31 5.66
CA ASN A 57 -17.26 16.34 6.63
C ASN A 57 -16.16 15.40 6.10
N ARG A 58 -15.41 15.83 5.07
CA ARG A 58 -14.23 15.12 4.56
C ARG A 58 -12.98 15.44 5.38
N VAL A 59 -13.01 16.59 6.05
CA VAL A 59 -12.01 17.07 6.99
C VAL A 59 -12.72 17.48 8.27
N GLU A 60 -12.11 17.24 9.40
CA GLU A 60 -12.50 17.74 10.71
C GLU A 60 -11.44 18.68 11.24
N ARG A 61 -11.85 19.65 12.06
CA ARG A 61 -10.98 20.60 12.73
C ARG A 61 -11.23 20.60 14.22
N ASP A 62 -10.14 20.59 14.99
CA ASP A 62 -10.17 20.79 16.44
C ASP A 62 -9.09 21.80 16.88
N GLU A 63 -8.79 21.86 18.17
CA GLU A 63 -7.76 22.73 18.77
C GLU A 63 -6.33 22.38 18.31
N PHE A 64 -6.10 21.14 17.88
CA PHE A 64 -4.80 20.63 17.40
C PHE A 64 -4.58 20.88 15.90
N GLY A 65 -5.66 21.02 15.12
CA GLY A 65 -5.58 21.27 13.68
C GLY A 65 -6.64 20.54 12.87
N TYR A 66 -6.28 20.26 11.60
CA TYR A 66 -7.12 19.57 10.63
C TYR A 66 -6.71 18.10 10.53
N ARG A 67 -7.69 17.21 10.38
CA ARG A 67 -7.51 15.77 10.18
C ARG A 67 -8.55 15.23 9.20
N ALA A 68 -8.34 13.99 8.75
CA ALA A 68 -9.30 13.24 7.95
C ALA A 68 -10.67 13.17 8.64
N GLY A 69 -11.74 13.49 7.92
CA GLY A 69 -13.10 13.53 8.46
C GLY A 69 -13.84 12.20 8.26
N VAL A 70 -14.88 11.98 9.07
CA VAL A 70 -15.63 10.72 9.13
C VAL A 70 -16.23 10.28 7.78
N ASN A 71 -16.57 11.21 6.88
CA ASN A 71 -17.14 10.86 5.58
C ASN A 71 -16.19 10.12 4.64
N LEU A 72 -14.88 10.05 4.94
CA LEU A 72 -13.94 9.22 4.20
C LEU A 72 -14.18 7.72 4.39
N ILE A 73 -14.77 7.33 5.53
CA ILE A 73 -15.11 5.93 5.82
C ILE A 73 -16.11 5.35 4.81
N PHE A 74 -17.02 6.18 4.28
CA PHE A 74 -18.01 5.72 3.28
C PHE A 74 -17.35 5.36 1.96
N GLY A 75 -16.35 6.13 1.53
CA GLY A 75 -15.57 5.80 0.33
C GLY A 75 -14.77 4.51 0.50
N ALA A 76 -14.10 4.37 1.63
CA ALA A 76 -13.36 3.15 1.96
C ALA A 76 -14.30 1.92 2.00
N ASN A 77 -15.45 2.02 2.68
CA ASN A 77 -16.43 0.94 2.71
C ASN A 77 -16.97 0.60 1.32
N ALA A 78 -17.30 1.61 0.50
CA ALA A 78 -17.77 1.40 -0.87
C ALA A 78 -16.74 0.60 -1.69
N TYR A 79 -15.46 0.96 -1.62
CA TYR A 79 -14.39 0.21 -2.28
C TYR A 79 -14.33 -1.25 -1.77
N LEU A 80 -14.30 -1.45 -0.45
CA LEU A 80 -14.15 -2.78 0.14
C LEU A 80 -15.33 -3.72 -0.13
N THR A 81 -16.53 -3.17 -0.34
CA THR A 81 -17.76 -3.95 -0.59
C THR A 81 -18.03 -4.19 -2.06
N THR A 82 -17.53 -3.34 -2.95
CA THR A 82 -17.80 -3.42 -4.40
C THR A 82 -16.61 -3.94 -5.21
N SER A 83 -15.42 -4.03 -4.63
CA SER A 83 -14.22 -4.50 -5.33
C SER A 83 -14.28 -6.01 -5.62
N PRO A 84 -14.28 -6.44 -6.91
CA PRO A 84 -14.25 -7.85 -7.27
C PRO A 84 -13.00 -8.56 -6.75
N LEU A 85 -11.86 -7.86 -6.70
CA LEU A 85 -10.61 -8.38 -6.17
C LEU A 85 -10.73 -8.70 -4.68
N VAL A 86 -11.28 -7.78 -3.88
CA VAL A 86 -11.47 -7.98 -2.44
C VAL A 86 -12.46 -9.12 -2.18
N ALA A 87 -13.55 -9.18 -2.94
CA ALA A 87 -14.55 -10.24 -2.81
C ALA A 87 -13.96 -11.62 -3.11
N ALA A 88 -13.19 -11.76 -4.20
CA ALA A 88 -12.52 -13.01 -4.57
C ALA A 88 -11.42 -13.41 -3.58
N ALA A 89 -10.75 -12.44 -2.96
CA ALA A 89 -9.63 -12.71 -2.06
C ALA A 89 -10.06 -13.18 -0.66
N ARG A 90 -11.17 -12.67 -0.11
CA ARG A 90 -11.59 -12.95 1.27
C ARG A 90 -11.61 -14.44 1.64
N PRO A 91 -12.31 -15.34 0.91
CA PRO A 91 -12.34 -16.76 1.24
C PRO A 91 -10.96 -17.40 1.13
N VAL A 92 -10.14 -16.98 0.15
CA VAL A 92 -8.78 -17.50 -0.04
C VAL A 92 -7.85 -17.09 1.10
N LEU A 93 -7.94 -15.85 1.57
CA LEU A 93 -7.18 -15.39 2.73
C LEU A 93 -7.58 -16.11 4.00
N GLN A 94 -8.88 -16.42 4.18
CA GLN A 94 -9.38 -17.19 5.30
C GLN A 94 -8.76 -18.58 5.30
N GLU A 95 -8.83 -19.31 4.18
CA GLU A 95 -8.22 -20.63 4.03
C GLU A 95 -6.70 -20.59 4.28
N LEU A 96 -6.01 -19.58 3.71
CA LEU A 96 -4.57 -19.42 3.88
C LEU A 96 -4.19 -19.20 5.35
N ALA A 97 -4.92 -18.34 6.08
CA ALA A 97 -4.69 -18.08 7.49
C ALA A 97 -4.95 -19.31 8.35
N GLU A 98 -6.02 -20.07 8.08
CA GLU A 98 -6.34 -21.31 8.77
C GLU A 98 -5.27 -22.40 8.56
N ARG A 99 -4.81 -22.58 7.32
CA ARG A 99 -3.81 -23.60 6.97
C ARG A 99 -2.43 -23.30 7.52
N THR A 100 -2.04 -22.04 7.54
CA THR A 100 -0.68 -21.64 7.96
C THR A 100 -0.61 -21.20 9.42
N GLY A 101 -1.74 -20.84 10.03
CA GLY A 101 -1.80 -20.21 11.35
C GLY A 101 -1.25 -18.78 11.34
N LEU A 102 -0.87 -18.22 10.18
CA LEU A 102 -0.25 -16.91 10.03
C LEU A 102 -1.25 -15.86 9.53
N THR A 103 -0.98 -14.59 9.80
CA THR A 103 -1.82 -13.52 9.28
C THR A 103 -1.71 -13.43 7.76
N ALA A 104 -2.84 -13.54 7.06
CA ALA A 104 -2.95 -13.39 5.62
C ALA A 104 -3.51 -12.01 5.24
N SER A 105 -2.92 -11.36 4.24
CA SER A 105 -3.29 -10.01 3.80
C SER A 105 -3.28 -9.90 2.29
N LEU A 106 -4.15 -9.03 1.75
CA LEU A 106 -4.13 -8.59 0.36
C LEU A 106 -3.67 -7.15 0.29
N PHE A 107 -2.66 -6.90 -0.54
CA PHE A 107 -2.18 -5.57 -0.87
C PHE A 107 -2.53 -5.21 -2.31
N VAL A 108 -2.80 -3.93 -2.55
CA VAL A 108 -2.92 -3.35 -3.89
C VAL A 108 -1.94 -2.19 -4.04
N ARG A 109 -1.48 -1.94 -5.27
CA ARG A 109 -0.65 -0.79 -5.60
C ARG A 109 -1.51 0.46 -5.74
N THR A 110 -1.05 1.58 -5.20
CA THR A 110 -1.60 2.91 -5.40
C THR A 110 -0.45 3.90 -5.57
N GLY A 111 -0.21 4.34 -6.81
CA GLY A 111 0.98 5.13 -7.16
C GLY A 111 2.28 4.40 -6.77
N TRP A 112 3.10 5.07 -5.95
CA TRP A 112 4.37 4.53 -5.43
C TRP A 112 4.24 3.90 -4.03
N HIS A 113 3.01 3.57 -3.64
CA HIS A 113 2.69 2.94 -2.37
C HIS A 113 1.90 1.64 -2.58
N ARG A 114 1.69 0.91 -1.52
CA ARG A 114 0.71 -0.17 -1.43
C ARG A 114 -0.26 0.09 -0.30
N ALA A 115 -1.49 -0.39 -0.46
CA ALA A 115 -2.51 -0.34 0.58
C ALA A 115 -2.96 -1.74 0.98
N VAL A 116 -3.23 -1.94 2.28
CA VAL A 116 -3.89 -3.15 2.79
C VAL A 116 -5.38 -3.03 2.50
N VAL A 117 -5.96 -3.96 1.73
CA VAL A 117 -7.39 -3.94 1.37
C VAL A 117 -8.19 -5.13 1.90
N ALA A 118 -7.50 -6.18 2.35
CA ALA A 118 -8.11 -7.27 3.10
C ALA A 118 -7.08 -7.90 4.02
N ARG A 119 -7.54 -8.42 5.17
CA ARG A 119 -6.72 -9.09 6.17
C ARG A 119 -7.52 -10.11 6.93
N VAL A 120 -6.91 -11.24 7.25
CA VAL A 120 -7.40 -12.28 8.14
C VAL A 120 -6.27 -12.64 9.10
N ASP A 121 -6.53 -12.56 10.38
CA ASP A 121 -5.55 -12.95 11.40
C ASP A 121 -5.54 -14.48 11.56
N GLY A 122 -4.35 -15.05 11.64
CA GLY A 122 -4.14 -16.44 11.96
C GLY A 122 -4.14 -16.68 13.48
N THR A 123 -3.92 -17.93 13.88
CA THR A 123 -3.82 -18.34 15.29
C THR A 123 -2.50 -17.89 15.95
N ARG A 124 -1.50 -17.52 15.13
CA ARG A 124 -0.21 -16.94 15.55
C ARG A 124 -0.06 -15.55 14.95
N PRO A 125 -0.84 -14.55 15.41
CA PRO A 125 -0.79 -13.22 14.84
C PRO A 125 0.56 -12.56 15.16
N ILE A 126 1.08 -11.83 14.18
CA ILE A 126 2.24 -10.98 14.43
C ILE A 126 1.85 -9.84 15.39
N HIS A 127 2.76 -9.49 16.31
CA HIS A 127 2.55 -8.39 17.25
C HIS A 127 2.31 -7.03 16.58
N TYR A 128 2.74 -6.90 15.34
CA TYR A 128 2.53 -5.72 14.52
C TYR A 128 1.32 -5.90 13.58
N GLN A 129 0.26 -5.14 13.86
CA GLN A 129 -0.94 -5.15 13.03
C GLN A 129 -0.90 -4.05 11.98
N LEU A 130 -1.16 -4.44 10.73
CA LEU A 130 -1.42 -3.52 9.63
C LEU A 130 -2.92 -3.37 9.46
N PRO A 131 -3.51 -2.22 9.82
CA PRO A 131 -4.93 -2.01 9.60
C PRO A 131 -5.26 -1.95 8.11
N ILE A 132 -6.50 -2.30 7.75
CA ILE A 132 -7.03 -2.04 6.42
C ILE A 132 -6.96 -0.53 6.17
N GLY A 133 -6.52 -0.13 4.97
CA GLY A 133 -6.25 1.26 4.62
C GLY A 133 -4.84 1.75 4.95
N ALA A 134 -4.01 0.95 5.67
CA ALA A 134 -2.62 1.34 5.91
C ALA A 134 -1.88 1.53 4.58
N ARG A 135 -1.27 2.70 4.42
CA ARG A 135 -0.43 3.08 3.27
C ARG A 135 1.03 2.78 3.59
N LEU A 136 1.70 2.05 2.73
CA LEU A 136 3.05 1.55 2.95
C LEU A 136 3.92 1.78 1.71
N PRO A 137 5.24 1.95 1.87
CA PRO A 137 6.14 2.11 0.73
C PRO A 137 6.15 0.87 -0.17
N LEU A 138 6.31 1.11 -1.47
CA LEU A 138 6.31 0.04 -2.47
C LEU A 138 7.64 -0.72 -2.55
N HIS A 139 8.75 -0.11 -2.14
CA HIS A 139 10.10 -0.67 -2.21
C HIS A 139 10.45 -1.66 -1.07
N LEU A 140 9.53 -1.90 -0.12
CA LEU A 140 9.75 -2.79 1.01
C LEU A 140 8.69 -3.89 1.10
N GLY A 141 9.08 -5.09 1.55
CA GLY A 141 8.17 -6.21 1.80
C GLY A 141 7.28 -6.55 0.59
N ALA A 142 6.02 -6.85 0.81
CA ALA A 142 5.05 -7.18 -0.26
C ALA A 142 4.94 -6.11 -1.37
N GLY A 143 5.44 -4.90 -1.14
CA GLY A 143 5.51 -3.87 -2.17
C GLY A 143 6.41 -4.25 -3.34
N LYS A 144 7.53 -4.92 -3.08
CA LYS A 144 8.43 -5.41 -4.13
C LYS A 144 7.71 -6.40 -5.06
N THR A 145 6.80 -7.24 -4.52
CA THR A 145 5.98 -8.15 -5.34
C THR A 145 5.09 -7.39 -6.32
N LEU A 146 4.51 -6.26 -5.90
CA LEU A 146 3.72 -5.39 -6.76
C LEU A 146 4.62 -4.61 -7.74
N ALA A 147 5.76 -4.10 -7.27
CA ALA A 147 6.73 -3.38 -8.09
C ALA A 147 7.39 -4.28 -9.16
N ALA A 148 7.45 -5.58 -8.94
CA ALA A 148 8.01 -6.54 -9.90
C ALA A 148 7.25 -6.58 -11.24
N SER A 149 6.02 -6.05 -11.31
CA SER A 149 5.26 -5.92 -12.55
C SER A 149 5.56 -4.65 -13.36
N MET A 150 6.34 -3.72 -12.82
CA MET A 150 6.67 -2.47 -13.48
C MET A 150 7.48 -2.68 -14.75
N SER A 151 7.22 -1.87 -15.77
CA SER A 151 8.12 -1.69 -16.91
C SER A 151 9.42 -1.02 -16.48
N ALA A 152 10.42 -1.02 -17.34
CA ALA A 152 11.68 -0.30 -17.08
C ALA A 152 11.46 1.20 -16.91
N GLU A 153 10.53 1.78 -17.67
CA GLU A 153 10.16 3.19 -17.61
C GLU A 153 9.45 3.54 -16.30
N GLU A 154 8.47 2.71 -15.91
CA GLU A 154 7.78 2.87 -14.63
C GLU A 154 8.74 2.74 -13.44
N PHE A 155 9.68 1.80 -13.50
CA PHE A 155 10.70 1.64 -12.46
C PHE A 155 11.61 2.87 -12.38
N ALA A 156 12.03 3.43 -13.51
CA ALA A 156 12.84 4.65 -13.54
C ALA A 156 12.07 5.84 -12.95
N ALA A 157 10.79 6.01 -13.29
CA ALA A 157 9.93 7.03 -12.72
C ALA A 157 9.71 6.83 -11.20
N PHE A 158 9.53 5.57 -10.77
CA PHE A 158 9.42 5.22 -9.36
C PHE A 158 10.66 5.63 -8.57
N VAL A 159 11.85 5.24 -9.03
CA VAL A 159 13.13 5.58 -8.37
C VAL A 159 13.36 7.08 -8.32
N ALA A 160 12.97 7.82 -9.36
CA ALA A 160 13.13 9.27 -9.43
C ALA A 160 12.18 10.05 -8.51
N SER A 161 11.01 9.47 -8.18
CA SER A 161 9.92 10.19 -7.49
C SER A 161 9.61 9.65 -6.10
N ALA A 162 9.96 8.39 -5.81
CA ALA A 162 9.67 7.78 -4.52
C ALA A 162 10.75 8.13 -3.49
N ASP A 163 10.31 8.35 -2.26
CA ASP A 163 11.22 8.33 -1.12
C ASP A 163 11.63 6.86 -0.86
N LEU A 164 12.81 6.49 -1.34
CA LEU A 164 13.44 5.20 -1.08
C LEU A 164 14.10 5.21 0.30
N SER A 165 13.30 5.49 1.32
CA SER A 165 13.73 5.50 2.70
C SER A 165 14.41 4.18 3.11
N SER A 166 15.20 4.24 4.15
CA SER A 166 15.89 3.08 4.70
C SER A 166 14.91 1.98 5.11
N ASP A 167 15.38 0.75 5.04
CA ASP A 167 14.70 -0.39 5.67
C ASP A 167 14.69 -0.25 7.21
N ALA A 168 14.06 -1.20 7.90
CA ALA A 168 13.96 -1.19 9.36
C ALA A 168 15.32 -1.35 10.07
N THR A 169 16.36 -1.79 9.37
CA THR A 169 17.73 -1.88 9.89
C THR A 169 18.52 -0.59 9.73
N GLY A 170 17.94 0.42 9.10
CA GLY A 170 18.58 1.71 8.82
C GLY A 170 19.41 1.73 7.54
N ASN A 171 19.44 0.64 6.76
CA ASN A 171 20.17 0.60 5.51
C ASN A 171 19.39 1.31 4.39
N PRO A 172 20.03 2.23 3.66
CA PRO A 172 19.38 2.87 2.52
C PRO A 172 19.10 1.85 1.41
N VAL A 173 17.88 1.91 0.85
CA VAL A 173 17.50 1.04 -0.27
C VAL A 173 18.13 1.58 -1.56
N GLN A 174 19.08 0.81 -2.11
CA GLN A 174 19.76 1.17 -3.35
C GLN A 174 18.92 0.76 -4.58
N PRO A 175 18.75 1.65 -5.58
CA PRO A 175 17.95 1.35 -6.78
C PRO A 175 18.38 0.08 -7.53
N GLU A 176 19.69 -0.15 -7.63
CA GLU A 176 20.25 -1.32 -8.32
C GLU A 176 19.95 -2.62 -7.56
N ALA A 177 20.08 -2.61 -6.23
CA ALA A 177 19.71 -3.75 -5.39
C ALA A 177 18.21 -4.03 -5.48
N LEU A 178 17.38 -2.98 -5.45
CA LEU A 178 15.94 -3.11 -5.63
C LEU A 178 15.61 -3.70 -7.01
N ARG A 179 16.27 -3.24 -8.08
CA ARG A 179 16.09 -3.80 -9.44
C ARG A 179 16.40 -5.30 -9.48
N SER A 180 17.51 -5.70 -8.85
CA SER A 180 17.89 -7.11 -8.75
C SER A 180 16.86 -7.94 -8.00
N ASP A 181 16.36 -7.44 -6.87
CA ASP A 181 15.29 -8.08 -6.10
C ASP A 181 14.04 -8.29 -6.95
N LEU A 182 13.62 -7.25 -7.71
CA LEU A 182 12.43 -7.33 -8.56
C LEU A 182 12.59 -8.38 -9.67
N GLU A 183 13.80 -8.54 -10.22
CA GLU A 183 14.07 -9.56 -11.23
C GLU A 183 13.96 -10.97 -10.64
N VAL A 184 14.54 -11.20 -9.46
CA VAL A 184 14.40 -12.48 -8.74
C VAL A 184 12.93 -12.80 -8.46
N ILE A 185 12.14 -11.80 -8.03
CA ILE A 185 10.70 -11.97 -7.79
C ILE A 185 9.94 -12.34 -9.07
N ARG A 186 10.28 -11.73 -10.22
CA ARG A 186 9.68 -12.09 -11.52
C ARG A 186 9.93 -13.55 -11.88
N GLN A 187 11.17 -14.02 -11.68
CA GLN A 187 11.58 -15.37 -12.04
C GLN A 187 10.96 -16.43 -11.12
N GLN A 188 11.03 -16.25 -9.81
CA GLN A 188 10.54 -17.25 -8.86
C GLN A 188 9.03 -17.15 -8.55
N GLY A 189 8.41 -16.00 -8.84
CA GLY A 189 6.97 -15.77 -8.67
C GLY A 189 6.53 -15.52 -7.22
N PHE A 190 7.44 -15.23 -6.31
CA PHE A 190 7.16 -14.85 -4.92
C PHE A 190 8.34 -14.06 -4.35
N GLN A 191 8.14 -13.52 -3.16
CA GLN A 191 9.17 -12.82 -2.38
C GLN A 191 9.17 -13.30 -0.95
N VAL A 192 10.34 -13.35 -0.35
CA VAL A 192 10.54 -13.46 1.11
C VAL A 192 11.25 -12.19 1.58
N ALA A 193 10.60 -11.44 2.48
CA ALA A 193 11.19 -10.27 3.11
C ALA A 193 11.42 -10.56 4.60
N ARG A 194 12.60 -10.22 5.13
CA ARG A 194 12.95 -10.31 6.55
C ARG A 194 13.52 -8.99 7.02
N ASN A 195 13.00 -8.48 8.14
CA ASN A 195 13.47 -7.23 8.76
C ASN A 195 13.43 -5.99 7.85
N GLU A 196 12.71 -6.03 6.73
CA GLU A 196 12.71 -4.90 5.78
C GLU A 196 11.91 -3.70 6.30
N ARG A 197 10.76 -3.93 6.90
CA ARG A 197 9.88 -2.87 7.38
C ARG A 197 9.87 -2.73 8.90
N GLN A 198 10.07 -3.82 9.59
CA GLN A 198 10.15 -3.91 11.04
C GLN A 198 11.08 -5.05 11.43
N ILE A 199 12.00 -4.76 12.34
CA ILE A 199 12.90 -5.79 12.91
C ILE A 199 12.07 -6.87 13.60
N GLY A 200 12.47 -8.13 13.44
CA GLY A 200 11.75 -9.29 13.97
C GLY A 200 10.57 -9.74 13.12
N SER A 201 10.22 -9.01 12.03
CA SER A 201 9.14 -9.41 11.14
C SER A 201 9.63 -10.05 9.84
N MET A 202 8.86 -10.99 9.34
CA MET A 202 9.01 -11.52 7.98
C MET A 202 7.69 -11.57 7.25
N SER A 203 7.76 -11.61 5.94
CA SER A 203 6.62 -11.85 5.08
C SER A 203 6.99 -12.66 3.85
N ILE A 204 6.04 -13.48 3.38
CA ILE A 204 6.12 -14.16 2.08
C ILE A 204 4.94 -13.66 1.27
N SER A 205 5.20 -13.22 0.04
CA SER A 205 4.18 -12.64 -0.82
C SER A 205 4.27 -13.13 -2.27
N ALA A 206 3.10 -13.30 -2.92
CA ALA A 206 2.99 -13.67 -4.32
C ALA A 206 1.97 -12.78 -5.06
N PRO A 207 2.20 -12.50 -6.36
CA PRO A 207 1.35 -11.63 -7.15
C PRO A 207 0.01 -12.29 -7.49
N VAL A 208 -1.08 -11.56 -7.29
CA VAL A 208 -2.39 -11.90 -7.83
C VAL A 208 -2.49 -11.32 -9.23
N ARG A 209 -2.76 -12.18 -10.21
CA ARG A 209 -2.79 -11.79 -11.62
C ARG A 209 -4.21 -11.89 -12.18
N ARG A 210 -4.64 -10.84 -12.87
CA ARG A 210 -5.92 -10.82 -13.60
C ARG A 210 -5.91 -11.92 -14.67
N LEU A 211 -7.05 -12.59 -14.84
CA LEU A 211 -7.15 -13.72 -15.80
C LEU A 211 -6.97 -13.26 -17.24
N LYS A 212 -7.54 -12.11 -17.60
CA LYS A 212 -7.63 -11.60 -18.97
C LYS A 212 -6.26 -11.29 -19.59
N ASP A 213 -5.43 -10.57 -18.87
CA ASP A 213 -4.19 -9.97 -19.41
C ASP A 213 -2.94 -10.29 -18.59
N ARG A 214 -3.09 -11.06 -17.52
CA ARG A 214 -2.02 -11.43 -16.58
C ARG A 214 -1.41 -10.25 -15.82
N GLU A 215 -2.05 -9.08 -15.87
CA GLU A 215 -1.65 -7.92 -15.09
C GLU A 215 -1.67 -8.23 -13.59
N THR A 216 -0.67 -7.77 -12.85
CA THR A 216 -0.62 -7.89 -11.39
C THR A 216 -1.56 -6.85 -10.76
N VAL A 217 -2.67 -7.32 -10.19
CA VAL A 217 -3.71 -6.48 -9.58
C VAL A 217 -3.65 -6.44 -8.06
N GLY A 218 -2.80 -7.28 -7.47
CA GLY A 218 -2.61 -7.34 -6.02
C GLY A 218 -1.47 -8.26 -5.63
N ALA A 219 -1.19 -8.35 -4.33
CA ALA A 219 -0.27 -9.32 -3.75
C ALA A 219 -0.89 -9.95 -2.50
N VAL A 220 -0.97 -11.28 -2.49
CA VAL A 220 -1.26 -12.05 -1.27
C VAL A 220 0.01 -12.19 -0.46
N THR A 221 -0.12 -12.04 0.85
CA THR A 221 1.02 -12.05 1.76
C THR A 221 0.64 -12.78 3.04
N ILE A 222 1.52 -13.61 3.55
CA ILE A 222 1.51 -14.04 4.96
C ILE A 222 2.57 -13.27 5.71
N GLY A 223 2.26 -12.94 6.97
CA GLY A 223 3.18 -12.26 7.88
C GLY A 223 3.38 -13.06 9.15
N ALA A 224 4.63 -13.11 9.63
CA ALA A 224 5.04 -13.83 10.83
C ALA A 224 6.17 -13.10 11.57
N ALA A 225 6.44 -13.49 12.82
CA ALA A 225 7.72 -13.19 13.44
C ALA A 225 8.83 -14.03 12.79
N VAL A 226 10.03 -13.46 12.66
CA VAL A 226 11.18 -14.19 12.07
C VAL A 226 11.50 -15.46 12.82
N GLU A 227 11.34 -15.44 14.16
CA GLU A 227 11.60 -16.57 15.07
C GLU A 227 10.59 -17.72 14.92
N ASP A 228 9.39 -17.43 14.44
CA ASP A 228 8.30 -18.41 14.28
C ASP A 228 8.39 -19.25 12.99
N VAL A 229 9.31 -18.91 12.08
CA VAL A 229 9.42 -19.53 10.75
C VAL A 229 10.85 -19.96 10.46
N SER A 230 11.10 -21.26 10.49
CA SER A 230 12.40 -21.82 10.12
C SER A 230 12.66 -21.69 8.61
N GLN A 231 13.93 -21.85 8.20
CA GLN A 231 14.29 -21.82 6.78
C GLN A 231 13.60 -22.96 5.99
N SER A 232 13.36 -24.12 6.61
CA SER A 232 12.65 -25.24 5.98
C SER A 232 11.16 -24.98 5.80
N ASP A 233 10.55 -24.13 6.64
CA ASP A 233 9.14 -23.76 6.50
C ASP A 233 8.90 -22.79 5.35
N VAL A 234 9.90 -21.97 4.99
CA VAL A 234 9.77 -20.95 3.93
C VAL A 234 9.38 -21.55 2.60
N GLU A 235 9.94 -22.71 2.23
CA GLU A 235 9.63 -23.38 0.98
C GLU A 235 8.15 -23.79 0.93
N ASN A 236 7.68 -24.48 1.96
CA ASN A 236 6.27 -24.89 2.07
C ASN A 236 5.32 -23.68 2.09
N LEU A 237 5.65 -22.66 2.88
CA LEU A 237 4.85 -21.44 2.98
C LEU A 237 4.82 -20.68 1.65
N SER A 238 5.91 -20.67 0.89
CA SER A 238 5.95 -20.06 -0.43
C SER A 238 5.02 -20.76 -1.43
N ILE A 239 4.92 -22.08 -1.36
CA ILE A 239 3.97 -22.87 -2.16
C ILE A 239 2.53 -22.50 -1.80
N GLU A 240 2.20 -22.42 -0.51
CA GLU A 240 0.86 -22.05 -0.04
C GLU A 240 0.47 -20.63 -0.47
N VAL A 241 1.36 -19.67 -0.35
CA VAL A 241 1.10 -18.28 -0.77
C VAL A 241 0.92 -18.16 -2.28
N ARG A 242 1.74 -18.85 -3.07
CA ARG A 242 1.60 -18.89 -4.53
C ARG A 242 0.29 -19.56 -4.96
N ARG A 243 -0.09 -20.67 -4.29
CA ARG A 243 -1.37 -21.35 -4.51
C ARG A 243 -2.55 -20.42 -4.20
N ALA A 244 -2.52 -19.74 -3.06
CA ALA A 244 -3.52 -18.76 -2.67
C ALA A 244 -3.64 -17.62 -3.69
N ALA A 245 -2.51 -17.03 -4.12
CA ALA A 245 -2.51 -15.99 -5.13
C ALA A 245 -3.12 -16.45 -6.46
N ALA A 246 -2.83 -17.69 -6.90
CA ALA A 246 -3.39 -18.28 -8.11
C ALA A 246 -4.90 -18.64 -7.99
N ALA A 247 -5.40 -18.89 -6.77
CA ALA A 247 -6.80 -19.18 -6.51
C ALA A 247 -7.70 -17.92 -6.57
N ILE A 248 -7.14 -16.73 -6.37
CA ILE A 248 -7.88 -15.47 -6.49
C ILE A 248 -8.12 -15.17 -7.98
N ARG A 249 -9.34 -15.41 -8.43
CA ARG A 249 -9.73 -15.23 -9.84
C ARG A 249 -10.41 -13.88 -10.00
N VAL A 250 -9.75 -12.96 -10.68
CA VAL A 250 -10.29 -11.65 -11.06
C VAL A 250 -10.46 -11.65 -12.57
N PRO A 251 -11.66 -11.32 -13.08
CA PRO A 251 -11.97 -11.28 -14.52
C PRO A 251 -11.09 -10.31 -15.31
#